data_d3f1baca7d2ca82ca8c62e367f724518
#
_entry.id   d3f1baca7d2ca82ca8c62e367f724518
#
_cell.length_a   1.000
_cell.length_b   1.000
_cell.length_c   1.000
_cell.angle_alpha   90.00
_cell.angle_beta   90.00
_cell.angle_gamma   90.00
#
_symmetry.space_group_name_H-M   'P 1'
#
loop_
_entity.id
_entity.type
_entity.pdbx_description
1 polymer ?
#
loop_
_entity_poly.entity_id
_entity_poly.type
_entity_poly.pdbx_seq_one_letter_code
_entity_poly.pdbx_strand_id
1 'polypeptide(L)'
;MSDLINKSMDVLKREGVFSLVKHASHYINKKRESKPKSDAFKDVLFINGCPRDLLPHPPRYRVTHQMEQLKVNGYTCDEVYFENVDLKQVRMYSCFVIFRAPYTEKLNEFVQLARSWNKPVLYDIDDLVIDTKYTNENKYVQSMDAKTKLRYDNDVFRYQQLLKICDGCMTTTAALKKELEKYNPNVWINRNTASIEMVTLSQTIKKEDKTTIDIGYFSGSITHNEDFEMIQPVIKDVLIKYDHVYLHLVGEIDLPKELNECKNKIIVHPFMDYKKLPELISKMDINLAPLTESIFNEAKSENKWVEASLVKTCTIASDFGAFKEMIQNNETGILCSNLDEWKNSLEKLIQNKELRNVIASNAYEYCLKNCTTMYTGYNLVSILKKVRKKLICIGFAKLEMSGGAMVALRHATILQDAGYQVNLLSYYDTCTDFSFMQHSFPVLPYKNDRLDAHI
;
A
#
# COMPACT_ATOMS: atom_id res chain seq x y z
N MET A 1 -9.50 12.34 -30.94
CA MET A 1 -8.41 11.65 -31.66
C MET A 1 -7.14 12.50 -31.75
N SER A 2 -7.23 13.81 -32.07
CA SER A 2 -6.08 14.74 -32.12
C SER A 2 -5.31 14.88 -30.79
N ASP A 3 -6.01 14.90 -29.67
CA ASP A 3 -5.43 15.07 -28.33
C ASP A 3 -4.60 13.84 -27.87
N LEU A 4 -5.03 12.65 -28.29
CA LEU A 4 -4.30 11.41 -28.00
C LEU A 4 -3.00 11.31 -28.84
N ILE A 5 -3.06 11.74 -30.08
CA ILE A 5 -1.88 11.77 -30.99
C ILE A 5 -0.87 12.78 -30.48
N ASN A 6 -1.31 13.95 -30.04
CA ASN A 6 -0.42 14.98 -29.49
C ASN A 6 0.22 14.53 -28.18
N LYS A 7 -0.51 13.88 -27.27
CA LYS A 7 0.02 13.27 -26.05
C LYS A 7 1.06 12.17 -26.34
N SER A 8 0.77 11.32 -27.33
CA SER A 8 1.70 10.24 -27.73
C SER A 8 2.98 10.79 -28.35
N MET A 9 2.91 11.85 -29.15
CA MET A 9 4.08 12.53 -29.73
C MET A 9 4.91 13.25 -28.68
N ASP A 10 4.30 13.83 -27.65
CA ASP A 10 4.99 14.44 -26.51
C ASP A 10 5.75 13.42 -25.68
N VAL A 11 5.17 12.24 -25.41
CA VAL A 11 5.83 11.14 -24.71
C VAL A 11 6.99 10.58 -25.53
N LEU A 12 6.80 10.38 -26.84
CA LEU A 12 7.84 9.90 -27.73
C LEU A 12 9.06 10.81 -27.77
N LYS A 13 8.83 12.13 -27.82
CA LYS A 13 9.90 13.13 -27.87
C LYS A 13 10.68 13.31 -26.57
N ARG A 14 10.04 13.04 -25.41
CA ARG A 14 10.62 13.28 -24.07
C ARG A 14 11.21 12.07 -23.40
N GLU A 15 10.57 10.92 -23.58
CA GLU A 15 10.84 9.71 -22.80
C GLU A 15 11.22 8.51 -23.68
N GLY A 16 11.22 8.67 -25.00
CA GLY A 16 11.62 7.65 -25.97
C GLY A 16 10.54 6.60 -26.24
N VAL A 17 10.84 5.70 -27.21
CA VAL A 17 9.89 4.68 -27.71
C VAL A 17 9.45 3.71 -26.61
N PHE A 18 10.31 3.41 -25.64
CA PHE A 18 10.02 2.45 -24.57
C PHE A 18 8.93 2.99 -23.61
N SER A 19 8.99 4.27 -23.27
CA SER A 19 7.97 4.93 -22.46
C SER A 19 6.66 5.07 -23.22
N LEU A 20 6.70 5.37 -24.52
CA LEU A 20 5.49 5.40 -25.36
C LEU A 20 4.78 4.03 -25.39
N VAL A 21 5.52 2.94 -25.52
CA VAL A 21 4.96 1.57 -25.48
C VAL A 21 4.36 1.28 -24.09
N LYS A 22 5.01 1.71 -23.02
CA LYS A 22 4.53 1.57 -21.65
C LYS A 22 3.22 2.36 -21.44
N HIS A 23 3.14 3.61 -21.89
CA HIS A 23 1.93 4.43 -21.83
C HIS A 23 0.80 3.89 -22.73
N ALA A 24 1.10 3.37 -23.93
CA ALA A 24 0.13 2.74 -24.80
C ALA A 24 -0.41 1.44 -24.19
N SER A 25 0.46 0.62 -23.61
CA SER A 25 0.10 -0.59 -22.87
C SER A 25 -0.79 -0.26 -21.68
N HIS A 26 -0.44 0.79 -20.92
CA HIS A 26 -1.29 1.30 -19.84
C HIS A 26 -2.70 1.69 -20.35
N TYR A 27 -2.79 2.44 -21.44
CA TYR A 27 -4.08 2.84 -22.00
C TYR A 27 -4.94 1.66 -22.47
N ILE A 28 -4.31 0.62 -23.04
CA ILE A 28 -4.98 -0.61 -23.47
C ILE A 28 -5.40 -1.45 -22.24
N ASN A 29 -4.54 -1.60 -21.26
CA ASN A 29 -4.83 -2.34 -20.02
C ASN A 29 -5.90 -1.65 -19.19
N LYS A 30 -5.90 -0.32 -19.11
CA LYS A 30 -6.95 0.49 -18.50
C LYS A 30 -8.35 0.19 -19.08
N LYS A 31 -8.47 -0.11 -20.37
CA LYS A 31 -9.73 -0.56 -20.99
C LYS A 31 -10.08 -2.02 -20.67
N ARG A 32 -9.08 -2.84 -20.28
CA ARG A 32 -9.25 -4.27 -19.96
C ARG A 32 -9.38 -4.53 -18.45
N GLU A 33 -8.99 -3.59 -17.58
CA GLU A 33 -9.20 -3.70 -16.14
C GLU A 33 -10.68 -3.85 -15.85
N SER A 34 -11.01 -5.04 -15.46
CA SER A 34 -12.34 -5.63 -15.45
C SER A 34 -13.30 -4.87 -14.53
N LYS A 35 -14.50 -4.59 -15.03
CA LYS A 35 -15.68 -4.44 -14.19
C LYS A 35 -15.76 -5.62 -13.21
N PRO A 36 -16.17 -5.40 -11.95
CA PRO A 36 -16.40 -6.52 -11.02
C PRO A 36 -17.28 -7.57 -11.69
N LYS A 37 -16.79 -8.80 -11.74
CA LYS A 37 -17.37 -9.89 -12.52
C LYS A 37 -18.61 -10.54 -11.90
N SER A 38 -19.09 -10.08 -10.74
CA SER A 38 -20.21 -10.72 -10.07
C SER A 38 -21.27 -9.72 -9.62
N ASP A 39 -22.52 -10.00 -9.92
CA ASP A 39 -23.71 -9.29 -9.40
C ASP A 39 -23.99 -9.63 -7.92
N ALA A 40 -23.05 -10.27 -7.27
CA ALA A 40 -23.17 -10.72 -5.90
C ALA A 40 -22.66 -9.65 -4.91
N PHE A 41 -23.41 -9.40 -3.85
CA PHE A 41 -22.98 -8.53 -2.75
C PHE A 41 -21.66 -8.98 -2.13
N LYS A 42 -20.79 -8.02 -1.85
CA LYS A 42 -19.51 -8.26 -1.19
C LYS A 42 -19.26 -7.23 -0.07
N ASP A 43 -18.28 -7.52 0.78
CA ASP A 43 -18.02 -6.67 1.94
C ASP A 43 -17.33 -5.37 1.58
N VAL A 44 -16.25 -5.42 0.81
CA VAL A 44 -15.40 -4.25 0.55
C VAL A 44 -15.05 -4.12 -0.93
N LEU A 45 -15.22 -2.91 -1.46
CA LEU A 45 -14.66 -2.52 -2.75
C LEU A 45 -13.43 -1.65 -2.54
N PHE A 46 -12.29 -2.08 -3.07
CA PHE A 46 -11.09 -1.25 -3.18
C PHE A 46 -11.13 -0.47 -4.49
N ILE A 47 -11.01 0.85 -4.39
CA ILE A 47 -10.94 1.77 -5.53
C ILE A 47 -9.49 2.23 -5.64
N ASN A 48 -8.74 1.63 -6.57
CA ASN A 48 -7.33 1.87 -6.74
C ASN A 48 -7.07 3.10 -7.63
N GLY A 49 -6.36 4.10 -7.11
CA GLY A 49 -5.96 5.30 -7.85
C GLY A 49 -4.60 5.19 -8.54
N CYS A 50 -3.80 4.16 -8.24
CA CYS A 50 -2.48 3.98 -8.82
C CYS A 50 -2.49 2.99 -10.00
N PRO A 51 -1.99 3.39 -11.17
CA PRO A 51 -1.87 2.48 -12.31
C PRO A 51 -0.80 1.42 -12.04
N ARG A 52 -1.18 0.14 -12.05
CA ARG A 52 -0.32 -0.99 -11.66
C ARG A 52 0.87 -1.21 -12.60
N ASP A 53 0.76 -0.83 -13.85
CA ASP A 53 1.81 -0.94 -14.87
C ASP A 53 2.88 0.16 -14.75
N LEU A 54 2.53 1.32 -14.17
CA LEU A 54 3.45 2.44 -13.94
C LEU A 54 3.99 2.45 -12.52
N LEU A 55 3.15 2.16 -11.54
CA LEU A 55 3.46 2.18 -10.10
C LEU A 55 2.97 0.87 -9.44
N PRO A 56 3.66 -0.27 -9.66
CA PRO A 56 3.17 -1.56 -9.20
C PRO A 56 3.26 -1.76 -7.67
N HIS A 57 4.22 -1.11 -7.00
CA HIS A 57 4.51 -1.38 -5.59
C HIS A 57 3.46 -0.84 -4.62
N PRO A 58 3.03 0.44 -4.68
CA PRO A 58 2.05 0.96 -3.73
C PRO A 58 0.72 0.18 -3.74
N PRO A 59 0.06 -0.08 -4.90
CA PRO A 59 -1.18 -0.85 -4.89
C PRO A 59 -0.99 -2.32 -4.52
N ARG A 60 0.21 -2.90 -4.64
CA ARG A 60 0.50 -4.23 -4.11
C ARG A 60 0.32 -4.26 -2.59
N TYR A 61 0.93 -3.33 -1.86
CA TYR A 61 0.83 -3.27 -0.41
C TYR A 61 -0.55 -2.79 0.06
N ARG A 62 -1.07 -1.72 -0.57
CA ARG A 62 -2.26 -1.04 -0.05
C ARG A 62 -3.59 -1.56 -0.59
N VAL A 63 -3.58 -2.31 -1.69
CA VAL A 63 -4.79 -2.93 -2.24
C VAL A 63 -4.68 -4.45 -2.14
N THR A 64 -3.70 -5.07 -2.84
CA THR A 64 -3.63 -6.53 -2.92
C THR A 64 -3.43 -7.19 -1.56
N HIS A 65 -2.48 -6.71 -0.75
CA HIS A 65 -2.21 -7.30 0.57
C HIS A 65 -3.33 -7.01 1.57
N GLN A 66 -3.98 -5.84 1.51
CA GLN A 66 -5.17 -5.58 2.34
C GLN A 66 -6.35 -6.48 1.95
N MET A 67 -6.56 -6.71 0.65
CA MET A 67 -7.55 -7.70 0.19
C MET A 67 -7.23 -9.11 0.70
N GLU A 68 -5.95 -9.48 0.75
CA GLU A 68 -5.51 -10.76 1.31
C GLU A 68 -5.77 -10.83 2.82
N GLN A 69 -5.44 -9.77 3.59
CA GLN A 69 -5.80 -9.65 5.01
C GLN A 69 -7.30 -9.88 5.24
N LEU A 70 -8.15 -9.30 4.41
CA LEU A 70 -9.60 -9.46 4.51
C LEU A 70 -10.04 -10.89 4.17
N LYS A 71 -9.53 -11.47 3.09
CA LYS A 71 -9.87 -12.82 2.64
C LYS A 71 -9.50 -13.89 3.67
N VAL A 72 -8.32 -13.76 4.29
CA VAL A 72 -7.88 -14.64 5.39
C VAL A 72 -8.85 -14.60 6.59
N ASN A 73 -9.54 -13.48 6.77
CA ASN A 73 -10.53 -13.28 7.84
C ASN A 73 -11.99 -13.49 7.38
N GLY A 74 -12.21 -14.15 6.23
CA GLY A 74 -13.54 -14.50 5.74
C GLY A 74 -14.30 -13.39 5.01
N TYR A 75 -13.70 -12.22 4.79
CA TYR A 75 -14.34 -11.12 4.08
C TYR A 75 -14.20 -11.25 2.57
N THR A 76 -15.22 -10.82 1.85
CA THR A 76 -15.24 -10.76 0.39
C THR A 76 -14.89 -9.37 -0.11
N CYS A 77 -14.03 -9.29 -1.13
CA CYS A 77 -13.62 -8.00 -1.66
C CYS A 77 -13.25 -8.08 -3.14
N ASP A 78 -13.39 -6.92 -3.83
CA ASP A 78 -12.96 -6.70 -5.20
C ASP A 78 -12.11 -5.44 -5.28
N GLU A 79 -11.45 -5.28 -6.44
CA GLU A 79 -10.73 -4.07 -6.82
C GLU A 79 -11.31 -3.51 -8.12
N VAL A 80 -11.36 -2.18 -8.20
CA VAL A 80 -11.63 -1.43 -9.42
C VAL A 80 -10.67 -0.25 -9.56
N TYR A 81 -10.21 0.04 -10.76
CA TYR A 81 -9.46 1.27 -11.02
C TYR A 81 -10.39 2.48 -10.95
N PHE A 82 -9.95 3.57 -10.33
CA PHE A 82 -10.82 4.71 -9.97
C PHE A 82 -11.60 5.33 -11.15
N GLU A 83 -11.05 5.31 -12.36
CA GLU A 83 -11.77 5.82 -13.55
C GLU A 83 -12.88 4.88 -14.03
N ASN A 84 -12.81 3.60 -13.68
CA ASN A 84 -13.79 2.57 -14.03
C ASN A 84 -14.89 2.39 -12.98
N VAL A 85 -14.88 3.17 -11.89
CA VAL A 85 -15.93 3.16 -10.88
C VAL A 85 -17.29 3.42 -11.52
N ASP A 86 -18.29 2.64 -11.11
CA ASP A 86 -19.71 2.82 -11.48
C ASP A 86 -20.52 3.07 -10.20
N LEU A 87 -21.40 4.08 -10.24
CA LEU A 87 -22.27 4.40 -9.09
C LEU A 87 -23.16 3.23 -8.67
N LYS A 88 -23.51 2.32 -9.60
CA LYS A 88 -24.23 1.08 -9.31
C LYS A 88 -23.50 0.17 -8.34
N GLN A 89 -22.16 0.27 -8.24
CA GLN A 89 -21.37 -0.52 -7.31
C GLN A 89 -21.64 -0.15 -5.85
N VAL A 90 -22.15 1.06 -5.58
CA VAL A 90 -22.51 1.45 -4.21
C VAL A 90 -23.50 0.47 -3.60
N ARG A 91 -24.45 -0.08 -4.39
CA ARG A 91 -25.42 -1.08 -3.88
C ARG A 91 -24.82 -2.44 -3.58
N MET A 92 -23.68 -2.78 -4.20
CA MET A 92 -23.11 -4.14 -4.19
C MET A 92 -22.10 -4.39 -3.07
N TYR A 93 -21.70 -3.36 -2.33
CA TYR A 93 -20.68 -3.48 -1.28
C TYR A 93 -21.14 -2.80 0.01
N SER A 94 -20.59 -3.25 1.16
CA SER A 94 -20.89 -2.67 2.48
C SER A 94 -19.98 -1.51 2.84
N CYS A 95 -18.76 -1.48 2.28
CA CYS A 95 -17.72 -0.52 2.61
C CYS A 95 -16.82 -0.27 1.40
N PHE A 96 -16.20 0.91 1.35
CA PHE A 96 -15.31 1.31 0.27
C PHE A 96 -13.98 1.79 0.83
N VAL A 97 -12.89 1.38 0.18
CA VAL A 97 -11.54 1.86 0.47
C VAL A 97 -10.96 2.46 -0.80
N ILE A 98 -10.71 3.75 -0.79
CA ILE A 98 -10.16 4.50 -1.92
C ILE A 98 -8.67 4.68 -1.68
N PHE A 99 -7.84 3.98 -2.44
CA PHE A 99 -6.39 4.10 -2.33
C PHE A 99 -5.85 5.12 -3.32
N ARG A 100 -5.25 6.20 -2.81
CA ARG A 100 -4.46 7.20 -3.54
C ARG A 100 -5.10 7.67 -4.85
N ALA A 101 -6.45 7.73 -4.90
CA ALA A 101 -7.17 8.27 -6.04
C ALA A 101 -7.30 9.79 -5.93
N PRO A 102 -7.13 10.53 -7.03
CA PRO A 102 -7.37 11.96 -7.04
C PRO A 102 -8.87 12.27 -7.01
N TYR A 103 -9.24 13.40 -6.42
CA TYR A 103 -10.61 13.91 -6.50
C TYR A 103 -11.07 14.01 -7.96
N THR A 104 -12.28 13.51 -8.23
CA THR A 104 -13.04 13.71 -9.45
C THR A 104 -14.50 13.90 -9.06
N GLU A 105 -15.30 14.61 -9.91
CA GLU A 105 -16.73 14.75 -9.65
C GLU A 105 -17.42 13.39 -9.51
N LYS A 106 -17.04 12.41 -10.33
CA LYS A 106 -17.58 11.06 -10.26
C LYS A 106 -17.29 10.36 -8.92
N LEU A 107 -16.07 10.50 -8.37
CA LEU A 107 -15.74 9.96 -7.06
C LEU A 107 -16.44 10.72 -5.92
N ASN A 108 -16.64 12.03 -6.09
CA ASN A 108 -17.43 12.80 -5.15
C ASN A 108 -18.88 12.30 -5.14
N GLU A 109 -19.51 12.16 -6.31
CA GLU A 109 -20.87 11.58 -6.42
C GLU A 109 -20.94 10.18 -5.79
N PHE A 110 -19.92 9.35 -6.01
CA PHE A 110 -19.84 8.02 -5.42
C PHE A 110 -19.81 8.08 -3.89
N VAL A 111 -18.97 8.94 -3.31
CA VAL A 111 -18.86 9.13 -1.85
C VAL A 111 -20.20 9.64 -1.28
N GLN A 112 -20.83 10.63 -1.92
CA GLN A 112 -22.12 11.16 -1.46
C GLN A 112 -23.23 10.09 -1.52
N LEU A 113 -23.26 9.31 -2.59
CA LEU A 113 -24.22 8.21 -2.74
C LEU A 113 -23.98 7.11 -1.68
N ALA A 114 -22.71 6.72 -1.44
CA ALA A 114 -22.37 5.76 -0.40
C ALA A 114 -22.83 6.25 0.99
N ARG A 115 -22.60 7.52 1.29
CA ARG A 115 -23.05 8.15 2.55
C ARG A 115 -24.57 8.17 2.69
N SER A 116 -25.30 8.47 1.62
CA SER A 116 -26.77 8.45 1.66
C SER A 116 -27.31 7.06 1.96
N TRP A 117 -26.53 6.01 1.69
CA TRP A 117 -26.85 4.63 2.04
C TRP A 117 -26.18 4.16 3.33
N ASN A 118 -25.64 5.07 4.14
CA ASN A 118 -24.92 4.77 5.37
C ASN A 118 -23.73 3.80 5.21
N LYS A 119 -23.12 3.77 4.01
CA LYS A 119 -21.98 2.92 3.69
C LYS A 119 -20.69 3.72 3.83
N PRO A 120 -19.76 3.31 4.71
CA PRO A 120 -18.55 4.08 4.95
C PRO A 120 -17.60 4.04 3.77
N VAL A 121 -16.94 5.17 3.56
CA VAL A 121 -15.87 5.34 2.57
C VAL A 121 -14.60 5.77 3.30
N LEU A 122 -13.56 4.95 3.23
CA LEU A 122 -12.24 5.24 3.78
C LEU A 122 -11.28 5.67 2.66
N TYR A 123 -10.47 6.67 2.93
CA TYR A 123 -9.33 7.00 2.09
C TYR A 123 -8.09 6.29 2.61
N ASP A 124 -7.29 5.70 1.73
CA ASP A 124 -6.04 5.03 2.08
C ASP A 124 -4.86 5.72 1.38
N ILE A 125 -3.82 6.06 2.14
CA ILE A 125 -2.61 6.66 1.62
C ILE A 125 -1.39 6.24 2.44
N ASP A 126 -0.31 5.89 1.74
CA ASP A 126 0.90 5.30 2.31
C ASP A 126 2.11 6.24 2.27
N ASP A 127 1.94 7.45 1.74
CA ASP A 127 2.99 8.42 1.56
C ASP A 127 2.51 9.85 1.87
N LEU A 128 3.42 10.76 2.22
CA LEU A 128 3.09 12.14 2.59
C LEU A 128 2.91 13.04 1.36
N VAL A 129 2.04 12.62 0.43
CA VAL A 129 1.74 13.32 -0.84
C VAL A 129 0.36 13.98 -0.85
N ILE A 130 0.00 14.62 0.26
CA ILE A 130 -1.32 15.22 0.49
C ILE A 130 -1.31 16.75 0.57
N ASP A 131 -0.14 17.36 0.62
CA ASP A 131 0.02 18.81 0.65
C ASP A 131 1.38 19.18 0.08
N THR A 132 1.43 20.22 -0.74
CA THR A 132 2.66 20.70 -1.39
C THR A 132 3.68 21.21 -0.38
N LYS A 133 3.29 21.60 0.83
CA LYS A 133 4.22 21.97 1.90
C LYS A 133 5.18 20.84 2.27
N TYR A 134 4.74 19.56 2.16
CA TYR A 134 5.60 18.40 2.39
C TYR A 134 6.39 18.02 1.15
N THR A 135 5.70 17.94 0.00
CA THR A 135 6.32 17.46 -1.24
C THR A 135 7.33 18.44 -1.80
N ASN A 136 7.21 19.73 -1.52
CA ASN A 136 8.18 20.74 -1.91
C ASN A 136 9.54 20.62 -1.18
N GLU A 137 9.61 19.90 -0.07
CA GLU A 137 10.89 19.60 0.61
C GLU A 137 11.68 18.50 -0.10
N ASN A 138 11.03 17.70 -0.96
CA ASN A 138 11.67 16.62 -1.68
C ASN A 138 12.46 17.16 -2.89
N LYS A 139 13.77 16.91 -2.92
CA LYS A 139 14.67 17.38 -4.00
C LYS A 139 14.27 16.89 -5.38
N TYR A 140 13.75 15.65 -5.48
CA TYR A 140 13.22 15.14 -6.74
C TYR A 140 12.06 15.99 -7.25
N VAL A 141 11.12 16.38 -6.38
CA VAL A 141 10.01 17.27 -6.74
C VAL A 141 10.51 18.66 -7.12
N GLN A 142 11.53 19.16 -6.43
CA GLN A 142 12.18 20.44 -6.77
C GLN A 142 12.88 20.41 -8.13
N SER A 143 13.41 19.27 -8.54
CA SER A 143 14.10 19.10 -9.83
C SER A 143 13.17 18.93 -11.03
N MET A 144 11.86 18.81 -10.82
CA MET A 144 10.88 18.69 -11.89
C MET A 144 10.79 19.96 -12.73
N ASP A 145 10.60 19.82 -14.04
CA ASP A 145 10.23 20.96 -14.89
C ASP A 145 8.88 21.57 -14.44
N ALA A 146 8.68 22.86 -14.71
CA ALA A 146 7.52 23.61 -14.23
C ALA A 146 6.17 22.96 -14.60
N LYS A 147 6.06 22.33 -15.80
CA LYS A 147 4.83 21.70 -16.28
C LYS A 147 4.56 20.39 -15.53
N THR A 148 5.60 19.60 -15.30
CA THR A 148 5.51 18.34 -14.54
C THR A 148 5.19 18.63 -13.09
N LYS A 149 5.87 19.62 -12.49
CA LYS A 149 5.59 20.03 -11.11
C LYS A 149 4.15 20.52 -10.93
N LEU A 150 3.65 21.36 -11.84
CA LEU A 150 2.26 21.83 -11.76
C LEU A 150 1.25 20.68 -11.79
N ARG A 151 1.48 19.66 -12.61
CA ARG A 151 0.62 18.45 -12.65
C ARG A 151 0.69 17.69 -11.34
N TYR A 152 1.90 17.47 -10.84
CA TYR A 152 2.14 16.78 -9.58
C TYR A 152 1.47 17.49 -8.40
N ASP A 153 1.67 18.80 -8.28
CA ASP A 153 1.05 19.64 -7.24
C ASP A 153 -0.49 19.61 -7.32
N ASN A 154 -1.04 19.61 -8.52
CA ASN A 154 -2.48 19.48 -8.72
C ASN A 154 -3.01 18.10 -8.28
N ASP A 155 -2.28 17.02 -8.54
CA ASP A 155 -2.67 15.69 -8.08
C ASP A 155 -2.58 15.58 -6.54
N VAL A 156 -1.52 16.13 -5.93
CA VAL A 156 -1.38 16.24 -4.46
C VAL A 156 -2.58 16.97 -3.84
N PHE A 157 -2.99 18.11 -4.42
CA PHE A 157 -4.17 18.83 -3.99
C PHE A 157 -5.45 18.01 -4.11
N ARG A 158 -5.63 17.27 -5.20
CA ARG A 158 -6.79 16.41 -5.43
C ARG A 158 -6.85 15.20 -4.49
N TYR A 159 -5.69 14.66 -4.08
CA TYR A 159 -5.64 13.63 -3.02
C TYR A 159 -6.16 14.20 -1.69
N GLN A 160 -5.71 15.39 -1.32
CA GLN A 160 -6.18 16.06 -0.10
C GLN A 160 -7.68 16.34 -0.15
N GLN A 161 -8.22 16.80 -1.30
CA GLN A 161 -9.65 17.06 -1.45
C GLN A 161 -10.49 15.81 -1.21
N LEU A 162 -10.11 14.67 -1.81
CA LEU A 162 -10.87 13.42 -1.67
C LEU A 162 -10.75 12.86 -0.24
N LEU A 163 -9.57 12.94 0.36
CA LEU A 163 -9.33 12.55 1.75
C LEU A 163 -10.26 13.29 2.73
N LYS A 164 -10.45 14.60 2.53
CA LYS A 164 -11.31 15.43 3.41
C LYS A 164 -12.78 15.06 3.36
N ILE A 165 -13.26 14.56 2.25
CA ILE A 165 -14.68 14.19 2.08
C ILE A 165 -14.95 12.72 2.45
N CYS A 166 -13.96 11.88 2.67
CA CYS A 166 -14.14 10.51 3.15
C CYS A 166 -14.47 10.47 4.65
N ASP A 167 -15.09 9.36 5.11
CA ASP A 167 -15.53 9.21 6.50
C ASP A 167 -14.35 8.98 7.45
N GLY A 168 -13.20 8.61 6.92
CA GLY A 168 -11.94 8.46 7.62
C GLY A 168 -10.81 8.09 6.68
N CYS A 169 -9.62 7.92 7.24
CA CYS A 169 -8.41 7.61 6.50
C CYS A 169 -7.67 6.42 7.12
N MET A 170 -7.05 5.60 6.28
CA MET A 170 -6.09 4.59 6.70
C MET A 170 -4.69 4.95 6.18
N THR A 171 -3.68 4.57 6.96
CA THR A 171 -2.29 4.83 6.60
C THR A 171 -1.33 3.80 7.21
N THR A 172 -0.03 3.97 7.00
CA THR A 172 1.00 2.99 7.33
C THR A 172 1.72 3.23 8.64
N THR A 173 1.98 4.47 9.03
CA THR A 173 2.87 4.83 10.15
C THR A 173 2.23 5.82 11.11
N ALA A 174 2.76 5.92 12.34
CA ALA A 174 2.28 6.88 13.33
C ALA A 174 2.59 8.32 12.90
N ALA A 175 3.73 8.57 12.29
CA ALA A 175 4.10 9.88 11.78
C ALA A 175 3.11 10.34 10.70
N LEU A 176 2.83 9.47 9.72
CA LEU A 176 1.87 9.79 8.66
C LEU A 176 0.44 9.99 9.22
N LYS A 177 0.02 9.18 10.19
CA LYS A 177 -1.25 9.38 10.88
C LYS A 177 -1.35 10.78 11.48
N LYS A 178 -0.34 11.21 12.24
CA LYS A 178 -0.30 12.54 12.88
C LYS A 178 -0.47 13.68 11.88
N GLU A 179 0.13 13.54 10.68
CA GLU A 179 0.00 14.55 9.63
C GLU A 179 -1.39 14.51 8.97
N LEU A 180 -1.95 13.31 8.74
CA LEU A 180 -3.28 13.13 8.15
C LEU A 180 -4.41 13.59 9.07
N GLU A 181 -4.25 13.50 10.39
CA GLU A 181 -5.23 13.99 11.37
C GLU A 181 -5.50 15.50 11.26
N LYS A 182 -4.60 16.25 10.63
CA LYS A 182 -4.80 17.67 10.31
C LYS A 182 -5.87 17.91 9.23
N TYR A 183 -6.21 16.88 8.45
CA TYR A 183 -7.14 16.96 7.30
C TYR A 183 -8.40 16.10 7.47
N ASN A 184 -8.30 15.00 8.22
CA ASN A 184 -9.44 14.15 8.57
C ASN A 184 -9.27 13.66 10.02
N PRO A 185 -10.25 13.88 10.92
CA PRO A 185 -10.10 13.54 12.34
C PRO A 185 -10.08 12.03 12.63
N ASN A 186 -10.51 11.21 11.67
CA ASN A 186 -10.62 9.77 11.81
C ASN A 186 -9.51 9.08 11.03
N VAL A 187 -8.35 8.85 11.66
CA VAL A 187 -7.21 8.19 11.00
C VAL A 187 -6.79 6.95 11.76
N TRP A 188 -6.65 5.84 11.04
CA TRP A 188 -6.21 4.55 11.59
C TRP A 188 -4.94 4.07 10.89
N ILE A 189 -4.10 3.38 11.64
CA ILE A 189 -2.90 2.74 11.11
C ILE A 189 -3.24 1.30 10.73
N ASN A 190 -3.03 0.96 9.46
CA ASN A 190 -2.91 -0.40 8.97
C ASN A 190 -1.57 -0.49 8.22
N ARG A 191 -0.53 -1.00 8.91
CA ARG A 191 0.84 -1.04 8.39
C ARG A 191 0.94 -1.86 7.09
N ASN A 192 1.98 -1.63 6.32
CA ASN A 192 2.31 -2.50 5.22
C ASN A 192 2.66 -3.90 5.75
N THR A 193 2.25 -4.92 5.02
CA THR A 193 2.43 -6.32 5.42
C THR A 193 2.95 -7.13 4.25
N ALA A 194 3.71 -8.17 4.55
CA ALA A 194 4.11 -9.15 3.54
C ALA A 194 2.96 -10.12 3.24
N SER A 195 2.76 -10.43 1.98
CA SER A 195 1.74 -11.38 1.52
C SER A 195 2.14 -12.84 1.77
N ILE A 196 1.17 -13.74 1.66
CA ILE A 196 1.40 -15.18 1.68
C ILE A 196 2.39 -15.57 0.56
N GLU A 197 2.27 -14.97 -0.62
CA GLU A 197 3.22 -15.19 -1.73
C GLU A 197 4.65 -14.83 -1.33
N MET A 198 4.87 -13.66 -0.70
CA MET A 198 6.20 -13.22 -0.25
C MET A 198 6.77 -14.19 0.79
N VAL A 199 5.97 -14.62 1.76
CA VAL A 199 6.38 -15.62 2.76
C VAL A 199 6.74 -16.94 2.09
N THR A 200 5.90 -17.43 1.17
CA THR A 200 6.15 -18.69 0.47
C THR A 200 7.43 -18.65 -0.35
N LEU A 201 7.65 -17.58 -1.11
CA LEU A 201 8.88 -17.37 -1.87
C LEU A 201 10.10 -17.39 -0.94
N SER A 202 10.04 -16.69 0.19
CA SER A 202 11.13 -16.62 1.16
C SER A 202 11.46 -17.98 1.78
N GLN A 203 10.46 -18.81 2.04
CA GLN A 203 10.65 -20.14 2.63
C GLN A 203 11.30 -21.16 1.67
N THR A 204 11.23 -20.94 0.35
CA THR A 204 11.87 -21.83 -0.63
C THR A 204 13.37 -21.56 -0.79
N ILE A 205 13.86 -20.44 -0.26
CA ILE A 205 15.25 -20.00 -0.44
C ILE A 205 16.16 -20.70 0.59
N LYS A 206 17.27 -21.23 0.10
CA LYS A 206 18.34 -21.77 0.93
C LYS A 206 19.52 -20.80 0.90
N LYS A 207 19.96 -20.37 2.08
CA LYS A 207 21.20 -19.59 2.17
C LYS A 207 22.41 -20.50 1.95
N GLU A 208 23.36 -20.02 1.16
CA GLU A 208 24.63 -20.68 0.89
C GLU A 208 25.71 -20.20 1.86
N ASP A 209 26.56 -21.11 2.31
CA ASP A 209 27.74 -20.73 3.07
C ASP A 209 28.79 -20.13 2.13
N LYS A 210 29.30 -18.97 2.51
CA LYS A 210 30.32 -18.24 1.75
C LYS A 210 31.36 -17.63 2.69
N THR A 211 32.51 -17.31 2.12
CA THR A 211 33.63 -16.70 2.84
C THR A 211 33.62 -15.16 2.77
N THR A 212 32.83 -14.60 1.85
CA THR A 212 32.63 -13.17 1.68
C THR A 212 31.48 -12.66 2.57
N ILE A 213 31.49 -11.37 2.86
CA ILE A 213 30.41 -10.66 3.52
C ILE A 213 29.79 -9.69 2.49
N ASP A 214 28.54 -9.92 2.16
CA ASP A 214 27.80 -9.10 1.21
C ASP A 214 26.83 -8.17 1.94
N ILE A 215 27.01 -6.88 1.71
CA ILE A 215 26.19 -5.81 2.28
C ILE A 215 25.26 -5.30 1.18
N GLY A 216 23.94 -5.34 1.40
CA GLY A 216 22.95 -4.92 0.40
C GLY A 216 22.27 -3.61 0.77
N TYR A 217 22.16 -2.72 -0.21
CA TYR A 217 21.26 -1.57 -0.18
C TYR A 217 20.24 -1.65 -1.32
N PHE A 218 18.97 -1.67 -0.98
CA PHE A 218 17.87 -1.86 -1.92
C PHE A 218 17.08 -0.56 -2.07
N SER A 219 17.14 0.06 -3.26
CA SER A 219 16.44 1.30 -3.59
C SER A 219 15.30 1.05 -4.57
N GLY A 220 14.10 1.51 -4.21
CA GLY A 220 12.93 1.45 -5.11
C GLY A 220 12.85 2.62 -6.08
N SER A 221 13.59 3.70 -5.84
CA SER A 221 13.59 4.91 -6.66
C SER A 221 14.80 5.79 -6.37
N ILE A 222 15.12 6.69 -7.30
CA ILE A 222 16.20 7.66 -7.19
C ILE A 222 16.04 8.64 -6.00
N THR A 223 14.84 8.75 -5.44
CA THR A 223 14.56 9.60 -4.27
C THR A 223 15.28 9.15 -3.00
N HIS A 224 15.90 7.97 -3.01
CA HIS A 224 16.65 7.40 -1.88
C HIS A 224 18.17 7.60 -1.96
N ASN A 225 18.68 8.36 -2.93
CA ASN A 225 20.13 8.63 -3.04
C ASN A 225 20.67 9.29 -1.78
N GLU A 226 19.97 10.32 -1.25
CA GLU A 226 20.37 11.04 -0.04
C GLU A 226 20.43 10.15 1.22
N ASP A 227 19.52 9.19 1.31
CA ASP A 227 19.49 8.24 2.42
C ASP A 227 20.76 7.37 2.43
N PHE A 228 21.24 6.95 1.25
CA PHE A 228 22.48 6.19 1.12
C PHE A 228 23.73 7.08 1.29
N GLU A 229 23.71 8.28 0.75
CA GLU A 229 24.81 9.25 0.86
C GLU A 229 25.18 9.53 2.34
N MET A 230 24.20 9.52 3.23
CA MET A 230 24.41 9.74 4.68
C MET A 230 25.42 8.75 5.27
N ILE A 231 25.37 7.48 4.88
CA ILE A 231 26.22 6.40 5.45
C ILE A 231 27.47 6.10 4.60
N GLN A 232 27.60 6.75 3.48
CA GLN A 232 28.67 6.52 2.49
C GLN A 232 30.09 6.57 3.06
N PRO A 233 30.46 7.54 3.94
CA PRO A 233 31.80 7.56 4.52
C PRO A 233 32.12 6.28 5.29
N VAL A 234 31.14 5.76 6.03
CA VAL A 234 31.30 4.50 6.80
C VAL A 234 31.42 3.30 5.88
N ILE A 235 30.62 3.26 4.81
CA ILE A 235 30.69 2.18 3.81
C ILE A 235 32.07 2.17 3.14
N LYS A 236 32.61 3.34 2.78
CA LYS A 236 33.94 3.48 2.20
C LYS A 236 35.01 2.91 3.14
N ASP A 237 34.99 3.33 4.41
CA ASP A 237 35.93 2.86 5.44
C ASP A 237 35.90 1.33 5.55
N VAL A 238 34.70 0.75 5.60
CA VAL A 238 34.50 -0.69 5.73
C VAL A 238 35.02 -1.45 4.49
N LEU A 239 34.73 -0.96 3.29
CA LEU A 239 35.21 -1.58 2.05
C LEU A 239 36.74 -1.51 1.92
N ILE A 240 37.38 -0.46 2.39
CA ILE A 240 38.85 -0.36 2.41
C ILE A 240 39.45 -1.30 3.46
N LYS A 241 38.86 -1.36 4.66
CA LYS A 241 39.40 -2.10 5.79
C LYS A 241 39.30 -3.62 5.64
N TYR A 242 38.23 -4.13 5.00
CA TYR A 242 37.95 -5.56 4.92
C TYR A 242 37.95 -6.07 3.48
N ASP A 243 38.95 -6.87 3.10
CA ASP A 243 39.11 -7.39 1.73
C ASP A 243 37.99 -8.30 1.25
N HIS A 244 37.34 -9.02 2.16
CA HIS A 244 36.29 -9.98 1.91
C HIS A 244 34.87 -9.37 1.97
N VAL A 245 34.75 -8.04 2.07
CA VAL A 245 33.47 -7.33 2.12
C VAL A 245 33.13 -6.73 0.77
N TYR A 246 31.90 -6.94 0.32
CA TYR A 246 31.36 -6.42 -0.94
C TYR A 246 30.05 -5.66 -0.69
N LEU A 247 29.83 -4.60 -1.48
CA LEU A 247 28.60 -3.81 -1.46
C LEU A 247 27.75 -4.13 -2.67
N HIS A 248 26.47 -4.43 -2.47
CA HIS A 248 25.47 -4.60 -3.50
C HIS A 248 24.50 -3.41 -3.50
N LEU A 249 24.46 -2.68 -4.59
CA LEU A 249 23.51 -1.60 -4.84
C LEU A 249 22.43 -2.10 -5.78
N VAL A 250 21.18 -2.04 -5.38
CA VAL A 250 20.06 -2.66 -6.11
C VAL A 250 19.00 -1.61 -6.43
N GLY A 251 18.63 -1.51 -7.71
CA GLY A 251 17.58 -0.63 -8.19
C GLY A 251 18.09 0.70 -8.76
N GLU A 252 17.28 1.74 -8.67
CA GLU A 252 17.60 3.07 -9.19
C GLU A 252 18.44 3.84 -8.15
N ILE A 253 19.76 3.76 -8.26
CA ILE A 253 20.71 4.46 -7.43
C ILE A 253 21.94 4.86 -8.24
N ASP A 254 22.36 6.10 -8.09
CA ASP A 254 23.59 6.57 -8.67
C ASP A 254 24.78 6.14 -7.81
N LEU A 255 25.84 5.61 -8.45
CA LEU A 255 27.06 5.27 -7.73
C LEU A 255 27.76 6.58 -7.30
N PRO A 256 27.89 6.82 -5.99
CA PRO A 256 28.53 8.01 -5.49
C PRO A 256 30.01 8.07 -5.90
N LYS A 257 30.47 9.27 -6.28
CA LYS A 257 31.84 9.48 -6.75
C LYS A 257 32.89 9.12 -5.69
N GLU A 258 32.55 9.29 -4.45
CA GLU A 258 33.40 9.03 -3.28
C GLU A 258 33.74 7.53 -3.12
N LEU A 259 32.89 6.65 -3.67
CA LEU A 259 33.11 5.20 -3.68
C LEU A 259 33.89 4.70 -4.91
N ASN A 260 34.33 5.59 -5.79
CA ASN A 260 35.08 5.21 -7.01
C ASN A 260 36.34 4.39 -6.73
N GLU A 261 37.00 4.63 -5.61
CA GLU A 261 38.19 3.88 -5.17
C GLU A 261 37.88 2.41 -4.86
N CYS A 262 36.63 2.12 -4.49
CA CYS A 262 36.16 0.78 -4.08
C CYS A 262 35.36 0.07 -5.18
N LYS A 263 35.37 0.55 -6.43
CA LYS A 263 34.55 0.02 -7.53
C LYS A 263 34.66 -1.51 -7.71
N ASN A 264 35.83 -2.06 -7.49
CA ASN A 264 36.08 -3.51 -7.58
C ASN A 264 35.36 -4.34 -6.52
N LYS A 265 34.83 -3.70 -5.48
CA LYS A 265 34.05 -4.32 -4.38
C LYS A 265 32.57 -3.92 -4.43
N ILE A 266 32.12 -3.23 -5.47
CA ILE A 266 30.73 -2.76 -5.61
C ILE A 266 30.07 -3.47 -6.78
N ILE A 267 28.96 -4.12 -6.50
CA ILE A 267 28.16 -4.85 -7.48
C ILE A 267 26.82 -4.14 -7.63
N VAL A 268 26.56 -3.65 -8.84
CA VAL A 268 25.31 -2.93 -9.15
C VAL A 268 24.33 -3.87 -9.81
N HIS A 269 23.12 -3.95 -9.28
CA HIS A 269 22.01 -4.72 -9.82
C HIS A 269 20.94 -3.77 -10.36
N PRO A 270 20.39 -4.02 -11.55
CA PRO A 270 19.31 -3.22 -12.08
C PRO A 270 18.03 -3.39 -11.23
N PHE A 271 17.09 -2.49 -11.40
CA PHE A 271 15.76 -2.66 -10.86
C PHE A 271 15.15 -3.99 -11.31
N MET A 272 14.57 -4.75 -10.38
CA MET A 272 14.07 -6.10 -10.65
C MET A 272 12.64 -6.31 -10.16
N ASP A 273 12.00 -7.36 -10.67
CA ASP A 273 10.70 -7.80 -10.21
C ASP A 273 10.77 -8.19 -8.72
N TYR A 274 9.78 -7.76 -7.95
CA TYR A 274 9.70 -8.03 -6.50
C TYR A 274 9.71 -9.51 -6.14
N LYS A 275 9.31 -10.41 -7.07
CA LYS A 275 9.35 -11.87 -6.86
C LYS A 275 10.76 -12.44 -6.84
N LYS A 276 11.71 -11.74 -7.48
CA LYS A 276 13.13 -12.10 -7.49
C LYS A 276 13.92 -11.45 -6.34
N LEU A 277 13.34 -10.42 -5.74
CA LEU A 277 13.99 -9.65 -4.68
C LEU A 277 14.34 -10.49 -3.44
N PRO A 278 13.47 -11.38 -2.92
CA PRO A 278 13.79 -12.23 -1.79
C PRO A 278 15.04 -13.09 -2.00
N GLU A 279 15.24 -13.66 -3.20
CA GLU A 279 16.43 -14.43 -3.54
C GLU A 279 17.69 -13.57 -3.48
N LEU A 280 17.67 -12.34 -4.01
CA LEU A 280 18.83 -11.46 -3.94
C LEU A 280 19.10 -10.97 -2.53
N ILE A 281 18.08 -10.59 -1.75
CA ILE A 281 18.25 -10.17 -0.36
C ILE A 281 18.83 -11.32 0.49
N SER A 282 18.44 -12.56 0.23
CA SER A 282 18.93 -13.71 0.97
C SER A 282 20.44 -13.96 0.80
N LYS A 283 21.03 -13.51 -0.31
CA LYS A 283 22.48 -13.58 -0.57
C LYS A 283 23.26 -12.54 0.23
N MET A 284 22.58 -11.54 0.79
CA MET A 284 23.22 -10.53 1.66
C MET A 284 23.37 -11.06 3.08
N ASP A 285 24.47 -10.68 3.71
CA ASP A 285 24.71 -10.89 5.12
C ASP A 285 24.13 -9.78 5.97
N ILE A 286 24.16 -8.54 5.43
CA ILE A 286 23.69 -7.32 6.09
C ILE A 286 22.85 -6.54 5.09
N ASN A 287 21.64 -6.16 5.49
CA ASN A 287 20.78 -5.25 4.78
C ASN A 287 20.87 -3.85 5.38
N LEU A 288 21.01 -2.83 4.56
CA LEU A 288 21.08 -1.43 4.99
C LEU A 288 19.75 -0.73 4.75
N ALA A 289 19.25 -0.05 5.77
CA ALA A 289 18.03 0.76 5.70
C ALA A 289 18.25 2.17 6.30
N PRO A 290 19.17 2.97 5.74
CA PRO A 290 19.37 4.35 6.17
C PRO A 290 18.17 5.21 5.78
N LEU A 291 17.84 6.20 6.62
CA LEU A 291 16.91 7.29 6.37
C LEU A 291 17.50 8.58 6.92
N THR A 292 17.54 9.62 6.13
CA THR A 292 17.84 10.98 6.57
C THR A 292 16.65 11.56 7.32
N GLU A 293 16.92 12.37 8.34
CA GLU A 293 15.86 12.98 9.14
C GLU A 293 15.10 14.04 8.32
N SER A 294 13.85 13.75 8.04
CA SER A 294 12.89 14.68 7.46
C SER A 294 11.46 14.19 7.77
N ILE A 295 10.50 15.11 7.77
CA ILE A 295 9.08 14.76 7.97
C ILE A 295 8.59 13.77 6.91
N PHE A 296 9.12 13.85 5.69
CA PHE A 296 8.78 12.96 4.60
C PHE A 296 9.32 11.54 4.84
N ASN A 297 10.56 11.42 5.33
CA ASN A 297 11.18 10.13 5.64
C ASN A 297 10.63 9.52 6.94
N GLU A 298 10.24 10.34 7.92
CA GLU A 298 9.55 9.86 9.13
C GLU A 298 8.25 9.12 8.80
N ALA A 299 7.57 9.55 7.75
CA ALA A 299 6.33 8.95 7.26
C ALA A 299 6.51 7.62 6.51
N LYS A 300 7.74 7.27 6.09
CA LYS A 300 8.03 6.03 5.33
C LYS A 300 7.84 4.77 6.19
N SER A 301 7.41 3.68 5.55
CA SER A 301 7.20 2.39 6.20
C SER A 301 8.48 1.54 6.26
N GLU A 302 8.45 0.54 7.10
CA GLU A 302 9.55 -0.38 7.45
C GLU A 302 9.77 -1.52 6.45
N ASN A 303 9.28 -1.43 5.22
CA ASN A 303 9.29 -2.51 4.24
C ASN A 303 10.67 -3.15 4.03
N LYS A 304 11.75 -2.34 3.96
CA LYS A 304 13.13 -2.86 3.76
C LYS A 304 13.55 -3.83 4.85
N TRP A 305 13.15 -3.57 6.10
CA TRP A 305 13.42 -4.46 7.22
C TRP A 305 12.56 -5.72 7.17
N VAL A 306 11.27 -5.58 6.88
CA VAL A 306 10.35 -6.74 6.77
C VAL A 306 10.80 -7.69 5.66
N GLU A 307 11.11 -7.17 4.47
CA GLU A 307 11.56 -7.97 3.32
C GLU A 307 12.86 -8.72 3.62
N ALA A 308 13.83 -8.06 4.28
CA ALA A 308 15.08 -8.69 4.70
C ALA A 308 14.87 -9.73 5.80
N SER A 309 13.99 -9.45 6.76
CA SER A 309 13.68 -10.35 7.86
C SER A 309 13.09 -11.68 7.38
N LEU A 310 12.21 -11.64 6.38
CA LEU A 310 11.57 -12.85 5.84
C LEU A 310 12.57 -13.84 5.20
N VAL A 311 13.72 -13.35 4.77
CA VAL A 311 14.82 -14.22 4.24
C VAL A 311 15.97 -14.36 5.19
N LYS A 312 15.78 -14.02 6.47
CA LYS A 312 16.78 -14.10 7.54
C LYS A 312 18.06 -13.33 7.21
N THR A 313 17.93 -12.10 6.70
CA THR A 313 19.03 -11.17 6.49
C THR A 313 19.02 -10.10 7.57
N CYS A 314 20.13 -9.93 8.28
CA CYS A 314 20.25 -8.99 9.40
C CYS A 314 20.18 -7.54 8.87
N THR A 315 19.38 -6.67 9.49
CA THR A 315 19.23 -5.27 9.07
C THR A 315 19.88 -4.32 10.05
N ILE A 316 20.61 -3.32 9.51
CA ILE A 316 20.98 -2.09 10.20
C ILE A 316 20.12 -0.97 9.62
N ALA A 317 19.44 -0.23 10.47
CA ALA A 317 18.54 0.86 10.07
C ALA A 317 18.80 2.13 10.88
N SER A 318 18.34 3.28 10.36
CA SER A 318 18.31 4.53 11.14
C SER A 318 17.38 4.39 12.35
N ASP A 319 17.76 4.91 13.51
CA ASP A 319 16.92 5.03 14.71
C ASP A 319 15.89 6.15 14.53
N PHE A 320 15.04 5.98 13.51
CA PHE A 320 14.14 7.03 13.04
C PHE A 320 12.86 6.44 12.43
N GLY A 321 11.74 7.17 12.54
CA GLY A 321 10.46 6.85 11.92
C GLY A 321 9.97 5.43 12.25
N ALA A 322 9.44 4.74 11.24
CA ALA A 322 8.86 3.40 11.42
C ALA A 322 9.90 2.34 11.82
N PHE A 323 11.17 2.50 11.47
CA PHE A 323 12.21 1.57 11.94
C PHE A 323 12.37 1.62 13.46
N LYS A 324 12.41 2.83 14.04
CA LYS A 324 12.45 3.03 15.50
C LYS A 324 11.25 2.42 16.22
N GLU A 325 10.07 2.48 15.59
CA GLU A 325 8.83 1.94 16.18
C GLU A 325 8.79 0.40 16.16
N MET A 326 9.37 -0.21 15.11
CA MET A 326 9.17 -1.63 14.82
C MET A 326 10.35 -2.53 15.15
N ILE A 327 11.56 -2.00 15.08
CA ILE A 327 12.79 -2.77 15.36
C ILE A 327 13.10 -2.74 16.85
N GLN A 328 13.21 -3.91 17.44
CA GLN A 328 13.77 -4.09 18.79
C GLN A 328 15.29 -4.09 18.66
N ASN A 329 15.93 -2.97 19.07
CA ASN A 329 17.35 -2.74 18.87
C ASN A 329 18.23 -3.85 19.48
N ASN A 330 19.17 -4.36 18.70
CA ASN A 330 20.04 -5.52 18.99
C ASN A 330 19.31 -6.87 19.12
N GLU A 331 18.00 -6.94 18.94
CA GLU A 331 17.22 -8.18 19.00
C GLU A 331 16.67 -8.58 17.63
N THR A 332 15.95 -7.66 16.93
CA THR A 332 15.35 -7.91 15.62
C THR A 332 15.94 -7.07 14.51
N GLY A 333 16.99 -6.31 14.80
CA GLY A 333 17.76 -5.45 13.92
C GLY A 333 18.67 -4.56 14.76
N ILE A 334 19.48 -3.74 14.12
CA ILE A 334 20.30 -2.74 14.80
C ILE A 334 19.83 -1.36 14.37
N LEU A 335 19.61 -0.48 15.35
CA LEU A 335 19.27 0.92 15.14
C LEU A 335 20.48 1.80 15.36
N CYS A 336 20.71 2.76 14.45
CA CYS A 336 21.84 3.69 14.49
C CYS A 336 21.35 5.12 14.33
N SER A 337 21.77 6.00 15.24
CA SER A 337 21.43 7.43 15.28
C SER A 337 22.51 8.32 14.69
N ASN A 338 23.75 7.84 14.53
CA ASN A 338 24.91 8.61 14.05
C ASN A 338 25.92 7.71 13.32
N LEU A 339 26.88 8.32 12.64
CA LEU A 339 27.88 7.60 11.83
C LEU A 339 28.77 6.66 12.64
N ASP A 340 29.08 7.00 13.89
CA ASP A 340 29.89 6.14 14.76
C ASP A 340 29.14 4.86 15.11
N GLU A 341 27.85 4.96 15.39
CA GLU A 341 27.00 3.78 15.63
C GLU A 341 26.85 2.94 14.35
N TRP A 342 26.70 3.54 13.17
CA TRP A 342 26.71 2.81 11.90
C TRP A 342 28.02 2.06 11.69
N LYS A 343 29.17 2.71 11.94
CA LYS A 343 30.50 2.10 11.82
C LYS A 343 30.67 0.93 12.76
N ASN A 344 30.41 1.16 14.04
CA ASN A 344 30.57 0.13 15.08
C ASN A 344 29.63 -1.07 14.81
N SER A 345 28.41 -0.82 14.39
CA SER A 345 27.43 -1.87 14.08
C SER A 345 27.82 -2.68 12.85
N LEU A 346 28.28 -2.04 11.78
CA LEU A 346 28.80 -2.73 10.59
C LEU A 346 30.01 -3.59 10.95
N GLU A 347 31.01 -3.04 11.64
CA GLU A 347 32.20 -3.80 12.04
C GLU A 347 31.86 -5.00 12.96
N LYS A 348 30.95 -4.79 13.92
CA LYS A 348 30.46 -5.84 14.81
C LYS A 348 29.78 -6.98 14.04
N LEU A 349 28.90 -6.63 13.07
CA LEU A 349 28.22 -7.63 12.27
C LEU A 349 29.12 -8.30 11.23
N ILE A 350 30.11 -7.61 10.65
CA ILE A 350 31.10 -8.20 9.75
C ILE A 350 31.89 -9.29 10.47
N GLN A 351 32.33 -9.03 11.69
CA GLN A 351 33.18 -9.93 12.46
C GLN A 351 32.43 -11.07 13.17
N ASN A 352 31.10 -10.94 13.36
CA ASN A 352 30.34 -11.89 14.17
C ASN A 352 29.14 -12.51 13.38
N LYS A 353 29.41 -13.63 12.71
CA LYS A 353 28.41 -14.40 11.96
C LYS A 353 27.27 -14.88 12.87
N GLU A 354 27.59 -15.33 14.10
CA GLU A 354 26.58 -15.84 15.02
C GLU A 354 25.59 -14.75 15.45
N LEU A 355 26.09 -13.56 15.76
CA LEU A 355 25.24 -12.43 16.09
C LEU A 355 24.30 -12.05 14.92
N ARG A 356 24.83 -12.01 13.67
CA ARG A 356 24.01 -11.79 12.49
C ARG A 356 22.86 -12.79 12.41
N ASN A 357 23.18 -14.08 12.59
CA ASN A 357 22.19 -15.16 12.50
C ASN A 357 21.13 -15.09 13.60
N VAL A 358 21.53 -14.76 14.83
CA VAL A 358 20.60 -14.60 15.95
C VAL A 358 19.63 -13.45 15.69
N ILE A 359 20.14 -12.27 15.36
CA ILE A 359 19.31 -11.09 15.08
C ILE A 359 18.36 -11.37 13.88
N ALA A 360 18.88 -11.96 12.81
CA ALA A 360 18.09 -12.27 11.62
C ALA A 360 17.01 -13.32 11.91
N SER A 361 17.28 -14.32 12.75
CA SER A 361 16.30 -15.33 13.15
C SER A 361 15.21 -14.73 14.03
N ASN A 362 15.57 -13.89 14.99
CA ASN A 362 14.59 -13.17 15.83
C ASN A 362 13.70 -12.25 14.98
N ALA A 363 14.31 -11.51 14.04
CA ALA A 363 13.59 -10.65 13.10
C ALA A 363 12.60 -11.45 12.23
N TYR A 364 13.01 -12.62 11.73
CA TYR A 364 12.14 -13.51 10.97
C TYR A 364 10.92 -13.95 11.79
N GLU A 365 11.12 -14.46 13.00
CA GLU A 365 10.04 -14.90 13.88
C GLU A 365 9.08 -13.76 14.24
N TYR A 366 9.63 -12.59 14.52
CA TYR A 366 8.84 -11.40 14.81
C TYR A 366 8.02 -10.96 13.60
N CYS A 367 8.65 -10.80 12.43
CA CYS A 367 7.99 -10.32 11.22
C CYS A 367 6.95 -11.32 10.71
N LEU A 368 7.22 -12.62 10.78
CA LEU A 368 6.25 -13.65 10.40
C LEU A 368 4.94 -13.49 11.15
N LYS A 369 4.99 -13.24 12.47
CA LYS A 369 3.82 -13.09 13.34
C LYS A 369 3.17 -11.70 13.29
N ASN A 370 3.96 -10.64 13.10
CA ASN A 370 3.49 -9.27 13.30
C ASN A 370 3.43 -8.43 12.01
N CYS A 371 4.04 -8.91 10.91
CA CYS A 371 4.16 -8.13 9.67
C CYS A 371 3.66 -8.89 8.44
N THR A 372 2.82 -9.92 8.59
CA THR A 372 2.26 -10.67 7.46
C THR A 372 0.74 -10.58 7.39
N THR A 373 0.19 -10.69 6.20
CA THR A 373 -1.26 -10.66 5.96
C THR A 373 -2.01 -11.75 6.71
N MET A 374 -1.36 -12.90 6.95
CA MET A 374 -1.96 -14.04 7.66
C MET A 374 -2.31 -13.72 9.12
N TYR A 375 -1.49 -12.91 9.79
CA TYR A 375 -1.64 -12.67 11.22
C TYR A 375 -2.11 -11.26 11.58
N THR A 376 -1.97 -10.27 10.67
CA THR A 376 -2.32 -8.88 10.96
C THR A 376 -3.70 -8.46 10.46
N GLY A 377 -4.41 -9.33 9.77
CA GLY A 377 -5.72 -9.02 9.18
C GLY A 377 -6.77 -8.57 10.20
N TYR A 378 -6.66 -9.01 11.46
CA TYR A 378 -7.54 -8.57 12.54
C TYR A 378 -7.51 -7.05 12.76
N ASN A 379 -6.39 -6.38 12.50
CA ASN A 379 -6.28 -4.93 12.64
C ASN A 379 -7.18 -4.23 11.60
N LEU A 380 -7.06 -4.60 10.32
CA LEU A 380 -7.91 -4.06 9.26
C LEU A 380 -9.39 -4.35 9.51
N VAL A 381 -9.72 -5.58 9.92
CA VAL A 381 -11.09 -5.96 10.30
C VAL A 381 -11.60 -5.10 11.46
N SER A 382 -10.78 -4.83 12.47
CA SER A 382 -11.14 -3.96 13.59
C SER A 382 -11.44 -2.52 13.12
N ILE A 383 -10.63 -1.99 12.20
CA ILE A 383 -10.88 -0.66 11.59
C ILE A 383 -12.22 -0.66 10.86
N LEU A 384 -12.46 -1.64 10.01
CA LEU A 384 -13.73 -1.75 9.27
C LEU A 384 -14.94 -1.88 10.21
N LYS A 385 -14.83 -2.65 11.29
CA LYS A 385 -15.89 -2.76 12.30
C LYS A 385 -16.17 -1.44 13.02
N LYS A 386 -15.17 -0.60 13.24
CA LYS A 386 -15.34 0.72 13.88
C LYS A 386 -16.07 1.72 12.98
N VAL A 387 -15.84 1.64 11.67
CA VAL A 387 -16.45 2.59 10.72
C VAL A 387 -17.77 2.08 10.15
N ARG A 388 -17.97 0.76 10.11
CA ARG A 388 -19.23 0.18 9.62
C ARG A 388 -20.35 0.44 10.61
N LYS A 389 -21.46 0.93 10.09
CA LYS A 389 -22.70 0.96 10.84
C LYS A 389 -23.27 -0.45 10.94
N LYS A 390 -24.03 -0.71 12.00
CA LYS A 390 -24.70 -2.00 12.19
C LYS A 390 -25.59 -2.33 10.99
N LEU A 391 -25.36 -3.47 10.35
CA LEU A 391 -26.12 -3.94 9.20
C LEU A 391 -27.37 -4.68 9.69
N ILE A 392 -28.51 -4.31 9.14
CA ILE A 392 -29.79 -4.99 9.35
C ILE A 392 -30.25 -5.54 7.99
N CYS A 393 -30.54 -6.83 7.93
CA CYS A 393 -31.10 -7.47 6.77
C CYS A 393 -32.60 -7.80 7.02
N ILE A 394 -33.44 -7.35 6.10
CA ILE A 394 -34.89 -7.65 6.12
C ILE A 394 -35.17 -8.64 4.99
N GLY A 395 -35.54 -9.86 5.34
CA GLY A 395 -35.92 -10.90 4.37
C GLY A 395 -37.40 -10.85 4.01
N PHE A 396 -37.71 -11.08 2.74
CA PHE A 396 -39.09 -11.24 2.25
C PHE A 396 -39.13 -12.20 1.05
N ALA A 397 -40.30 -12.74 0.74
CA ALA A 397 -40.42 -13.76 -0.28
C ALA A 397 -40.13 -13.23 -1.68
N LYS A 398 -40.85 -12.20 -2.10
CA LYS A 398 -40.69 -11.58 -3.41
C LYS A 398 -41.01 -10.09 -3.32
N LEU A 399 -40.23 -9.25 -4.02
CA LEU A 399 -40.48 -7.82 -4.06
C LEU A 399 -41.45 -7.49 -5.24
N GLU A 400 -42.71 -7.48 -4.93
CA GLU A 400 -43.79 -7.06 -5.83
C GLU A 400 -44.66 -6.05 -5.10
N MET A 401 -45.53 -5.35 -5.86
CA MET A 401 -46.44 -4.36 -5.27
C MET A 401 -47.48 -5.08 -4.38
N SER A 402 -47.14 -5.27 -3.13
CA SER A 402 -47.93 -5.95 -2.09
C SER A 402 -47.84 -5.21 -0.77
N GLY A 403 -48.83 -5.40 0.11
CA GLY A 403 -48.81 -4.84 1.45
C GLY A 403 -47.55 -5.24 2.25
N GLY A 404 -47.11 -6.49 2.13
CA GLY A 404 -45.89 -6.98 2.80
C GLY A 404 -44.63 -6.30 2.31
N ALA A 405 -44.46 -6.16 1.01
CA ALA A 405 -43.32 -5.43 0.44
C ALA A 405 -43.30 -3.96 0.87
N MET A 406 -44.44 -3.29 0.89
CA MET A 406 -44.56 -1.89 1.33
C MET A 406 -44.19 -1.73 2.80
N VAL A 407 -44.57 -2.67 3.67
CA VAL A 407 -44.21 -2.67 5.09
C VAL A 407 -42.70 -2.87 5.27
N ALA A 408 -42.11 -3.84 4.56
CA ALA A 408 -40.67 -4.09 4.60
C ALA A 408 -39.86 -2.87 4.15
N LEU A 409 -40.24 -2.21 3.06
CA LEU A 409 -39.64 -0.99 2.55
C LEU A 409 -39.74 0.17 3.55
N ARG A 410 -40.90 0.33 4.19
CA ARG A 410 -41.11 1.37 5.22
C ARG A 410 -40.24 1.13 6.46
N HIS A 411 -40.16 -0.11 6.93
CA HIS A 411 -39.26 -0.44 8.06
C HIS A 411 -37.80 -0.22 7.68
N ALA A 412 -37.39 -0.61 6.47
CA ALA A 412 -36.04 -0.38 5.98
C ALA A 412 -35.71 1.12 5.98
N THR A 413 -36.62 1.98 5.51
CA THR A 413 -36.43 3.44 5.53
C THR A 413 -36.28 3.97 6.96
N ILE A 414 -37.14 3.58 7.89
CA ILE A 414 -37.06 4.00 9.30
C ILE A 414 -35.71 3.59 9.92
N LEU A 415 -35.26 2.37 9.67
CA LEU A 415 -33.98 1.89 10.19
C LEU A 415 -32.79 2.64 9.55
N GLN A 416 -32.86 2.95 8.27
CA GLN A 416 -31.84 3.74 7.61
C GLN A 416 -31.78 5.16 8.16
N ASP A 417 -32.94 5.81 8.38
CA ASP A 417 -33.02 7.14 8.99
C ASP A 417 -32.49 7.13 10.44
N ALA A 418 -32.64 6.02 11.15
CA ALA A 418 -32.03 5.79 12.46
C ALA A 418 -30.52 5.51 12.42
N GLY A 419 -29.93 5.53 11.24
CA GLY A 419 -28.48 5.40 11.05
C GLY A 419 -27.95 3.98 10.88
N TYR A 420 -28.81 2.99 10.72
CA TYR A 420 -28.40 1.62 10.39
C TYR A 420 -28.08 1.47 8.90
N GLN A 421 -27.20 0.55 8.57
CA GLN A 421 -27.06 0.05 7.22
C GLN A 421 -28.17 -1.00 6.99
N VAL A 422 -28.92 -0.91 5.89
CA VAL A 422 -30.05 -1.80 5.65
C VAL A 422 -29.93 -2.45 4.28
N ASN A 423 -30.09 -3.77 4.23
CA ASN A 423 -30.25 -4.55 3.02
C ASN A 423 -31.60 -5.27 3.05
N LEU A 424 -32.28 -5.29 1.91
CA LEU A 424 -33.43 -6.15 1.68
C LEU A 424 -33.00 -7.43 0.96
N LEU A 425 -33.44 -8.58 1.45
CA LEU A 425 -33.13 -9.89 0.87
C LEU A 425 -34.40 -10.50 0.29
N SER A 426 -34.42 -10.69 -1.03
CA SER A 426 -35.52 -11.38 -1.71
C SER A 426 -35.19 -12.84 -1.97
N TYR A 427 -36.07 -13.76 -1.57
CA TYR A 427 -35.88 -15.20 -1.75
C TYR A 427 -36.11 -15.67 -3.18
N TYR A 428 -37.03 -15.06 -3.89
CA TYR A 428 -37.46 -15.53 -5.20
C TYR A 428 -37.10 -14.59 -6.36
N ASP A 429 -36.63 -13.39 -6.08
CA ASP A 429 -36.24 -12.45 -7.12
C ASP A 429 -34.79 -12.63 -7.54
N THR A 430 -34.57 -12.64 -8.83
CA THR A 430 -33.23 -12.62 -9.44
C THR A 430 -32.81 -11.20 -9.85
N CYS A 431 -33.77 -10.26 -9.93
CA CYS A 431 -33.56 -8.87 -10.27
C CYS A 431 -33.71 -7.98 -9.03
N THR A 432 -32.83 -6.99 -8.92
CA THR A 432 -32.76 -6.06 -7.79
C THR A 432 -33.22 -4.65 -8.12
N ASP A 433 -33.70 -4.40 -9.32
CA ASP A 433 -34.21 -3.10 -9.76
C ASP A 433 -35.74 -3.05 -9.64
N PHE A 434 -36.22 -2.15 -8.79
CA PHE A 434 -37.65 -1.93 -8.56
C PHE A 434 -38.04 -0.48 -8.90
N SER A 435 -38.98 -0.34 -9.76
CA SER A 435 -39.45 0.98 -10.23
C SER A 435 -40.65 1.53 -9.46
N PHE A 436 -41.32 0.71 -8.63
CA PHE A 436 -42.60 1.13 -8.01
C PHE A 436 -42.43 1.92 -6.70
N MET A 437 -41.21 1.97 -6.14
CA MET A 437 -40.87 2.77 -4.96
C MET A 437 -39.44 3.25 -4.97
N GLN A 438 -39.21 4.54 -4.76
CA GLN A 438 -37.86 5.06 -4.56
C GLN A 438 -37.32 4.62 -3.20
N HIS A 439 -36.12 4.05 -3.19
CA HIS A 439 -35.40 3.67 -2.00
C HIS A 439 -33.90 3.85 -2.16
N SER A 440 -33.19 4.09 -1.07
CA SER A 440 -31.75 4.34 -1.00
C SER A 440 -30.94 3.15 -0.46
N PHE A 441 -31.55 2.01 -0.26
CA PHE A 441 -30.92 0.80 0.25
C PHE A 441 -30.93 -0.32 -0.80
N PRO A 442 -29.95 -1.26 -0.77
CA PRO A 442 -29.87 -2.35 -1.72
C PRO A 442 -30.96 -3.39 -1.47
N VAL A 443 -31.50 -3.92 -2.56
CA VAL A 443 -32.30 -5.13 -2.56
C VAL A 443 -31.51 -6.23 -3.25
N LEU A 444 -31.30 -7.35 -2.57
CA LEU A 444 -30.39 -8.40 -2.99
C LEU A 444 -31.13 -9.74 -3.09
N PRO A 445 -30.78 -10.58 -4.07
CA PRO A 445 -31.26 -11.96 -4.07
C PRO A 445 -30.68 -12.71 -2.87
N TYR A 446 -31.52 -13.47 -2.18
CA TYR A 446 -31.05 -14.30 -1.08
C TYR A 446 -30.16 -15.44 -1.60
N LYS A 447 -28.98 -15.58 -1.00
CA LYS A 447 -28.07 -16.71 -1.21
C LYS A 447 -27.65 -17.24 0.16
N ASN A 448 -27.76 -18.56 0.34
CA ASN A 448 -27.57 -19.24 1.64
C ASN A 448 -26.18 -19.05 2.28
N ASP A 449 -25.18 -18.69 1.49
CA ASP A 449 -23.78 -18.51 1.88
C ASP A 449 -23.46 -17.11 2.43
N ARG A 450 -24.47 -16.27 2.71
CA ARG A 450 -24.27 -14.84 3.01
C ARG A 450 -25.05 -14.30 4.21
N LEU A 451 -25.40 -15.13 5.15
CA LEU A 451 -25.91 -14.69 6.45
C LEU A 451 -24.78 -14.26 7.40
N ASP A 452 -23.91 -13.35 6.93
CA ASP A 452 -23.05 -12.56 7.83
C ASP A 452 -23.79 -11.35 8.45
N ALA A 453 -25.09 -11.32 8.31
CA ALA A 453 -25.93 -10.44 9.08
C ALA A 453 -25.98 -10.96 10.52
N HIS A 454 -25.31 -10.30 11.42
CA HIS A 454 -25.59 -10.47 12.83
C HIS A 454 -27.06 -10.07 13.07
N ILE A 455 -27.92 -11.08 13.19
CA ILE A 455 -29.29 -10.93 13.68
C ILE A 455 -29.25 -10.38 15.11
#